data_787a31eabedec63838d8d7872bd962ab
#
_entry.id   787a31eabedec63838d8d7872bd962ab
#
_cell.length_a   1.000
_cell.length_b   1.000
_cell.length_c   1.000
_cell.angle_alpha   90.00
_cell.angle_beta   90.00
_cell.angle_gamma   90.00
#
_symmetry.space_group_name_H-M   'P 1'
#
loop_
_entity.id
_entity.type
_entity.pdbx_description
1 polymer ?
#
loop_
_entity_poly.entity_id
_entity_poly.type
_entity_poly.pdbx_seq_one_letter_code
_entity_poly.pdbx_strand_id
1 'polypeptide(L)'
;EISECLVGSEMCIRDRVDIVVEVMGGVEPAYTFVKKALLAGKNVCTSNKALVAKHGRELMDIAKEKSINFLFEASCGGGIPIIRVINSSLTGDEIDEVTGILNGTTNYMLYKMSTEGCEFDTVLKEAQQKGYAEADPTADVEGYDACRKIAILSSLAYERYFDFEDIYTEGITKISSRDIAYAKEFGNVIKLLGVAHNTEDGIEVGVYPMM
;
A
#
# COMPACT_ATOMS: atom_id res chain seq x y z
N GLU A 1 6.74 -22.78 17.95
CA GLU A 1 7.43 -23.92 17.28
C GLU A 1 7.18 -23.94 15.75
N ILE A 2 5.96 -23.71 15.27
CA ILE A 2 5.67 -23.66 13.82
C ILE A 2 6.24 -22.40 13.18
N SER A 3 6.23 -21.27 13.88
CA SER A 3 6.80 -20.00 13.39
C SER A 3 8.34 -20.05 13.28
N GLU A 4 9.00 -20.73 14.17
CA GLU A 4 10.46 -20.93 14.10
C GLU A 4 10.87 -21.83 12.93
N CYS A 5 10.06 -22.85 12.60
CA CYS A 5 10.32 -23.72 11.46
C CYS A 5 10.05 -23.06 10.11
N LEU A 6 9.07 -22.14 10.03
CA LEU A 6 8.71 -21.49 8.76
C LEU A 6 9.55 -20.25 8.45
N VAL A 7 10.13 -19.61 9.46
CA VAL A 7 10.76 -18.29 9.31
C VAL A 7 12.17 -18.20 9.88
N GLY A 8 12.58 -19.10 10.75
CA GLY A 8 13.76 -18.90 11.58
C GLY A 8 14.88 -19.92 11.51
N SER A 9 14.65 -21.12 11.06
CA SER A 9 15.74 -22.08 10.98
C SER A 9 16.36 -22.09 9.60
N GLU A 10 17.65 -21.79 9.51
CA GLU A 10 18.44 -21.93 8.27
C GLU A 10 18.28 -23.30 7.63
N MET A 11 17.95 -24.32 8.40
CA MET A 11 17.74 -25.69 7.94
C MET A 11 16.42 -25.87 7.17
N CYS A 12 15.35 -25.17 7.56
CA CYS A 12 14.08 -25.23 6.82
C CYS A 12 14.15 -24.47 5.49
N ILE A 13 14.84 -23.33 5.46
CA ILE A 13 15.03 -22.53 4.24
C ILE A 13 15.98 -23.25 3.28
N ARG A 14 16.99 -23.96 3.78
CA ARG A 14 18.08 -24.50 3.00
C ARG A 14 17.72 -25.77 2.21
N ASP A 15 17.01 -26.71 2.78
CA ASP A 15 16.96 -28.05 2.25
C ASP A 15 15.58 -28.55 1.75
N ARG A 16 14.46 -27.96 2.17
CA ARG A 16 13.12 -28.52 1.92
C ARG A 16 12.06 -27.57 1.42
N VAL A 17 12.34 -26.25 1.44
CA VAL A 17 11.34 -25.23 1.09
C VAL A 17 11.72 -24.57 -0.21
N ASP A 18 10.81 -24.53 -1.17
CA ASP A 18 10.99 -23.85 -2.47
C ASP A 18 10.35 -22.47 -2.47
N ILE A 19 9.32 -22.27 -1.65
CA ILE A 19 8.55 -21.04 -1.58
C ILE A 19 8.41 -20.62 -0.11
N VAL A 20 8.71 -19.37 0.20
CA VAL A 20 8.50 -18.75 1.51
C VAL A 20 7.36 -17.74 1.40
N VAL A 21 6.39 -17.84 2.32
CA VAL A 21 5.28 -16.89 2.42
C VAL A 21 5.46 -16.06 3.67
N GLU A 22 5.62 -14.75 3.50
CA GLU A 22 5.79 -13.77 4.57
C GLU A 22 4.47 -13.02 4.78
N VAL A 23 3.91 -13.08 5.99
CA VAL A 23 2.64 -12.46 6.39
C VAL A 23 2.75 -11.74 7.75
N MET A 24 3.96 -11.34 8.12
CA MET A 24 4.20 -10.56 9.32
C MET A 24 3.85 -9.08 9.08
N GLY A 25 3.71 -8.34 10.15
CA GLY A 25 3.58 -6.89 10.10
C GLY A 25 4.92 -6.18 10.33
N GLY A 26 5.03 -4.93 9.87
CA GLY A 26 6.23 -4.11 10.06
C GLY A 26 7.37 -4.43 9.08
N VAL A 27 8.49 -3.72 9.24
CA VAL A 27 9.65 -3.90 8.34
C VAL A 27 10.59 -4.96 8.88
N GLU A 28 10.93 -4.90 10.17
CA GLU A 28 11.74 -5.93 10.85
C GLU A 28 10.85 -6.77 11.78
N PRO A 29 11.06 -8.08 11.87
CA PRO A 29 12.14 -8.88 11.26
C PRO A 29 11.85 -9.39 9.83
N ALA A 30 10.75 -9.00 9.22
CA ALA A 30 10.32 -9.47 7.89
C ALA A 30 11.42 -9.28 6.83
N TYR A 31 12.05 -8.10 6.79
CA TYR A 31 13.14 -7.80 5.84
C TYR A 31 14.29 -8.78 5.98
N THR A 32 14.75 -9.01 7.21
CA THR A 32 15.86 -9.96 7.47
C THR A 32 15.54 -11.36 6.94
N PHE A 33 14.33 -11.85 7.17
CA PHE A 33 13.93 -13.21 6.75
C PHE A 33 13.72 -13.31 5.25
N VAL A 34 13.02 -12.35 4.65
CA VAL A 34 12.78 -12.32 3.21
C VAL A 34 14.10 -12.22 2.44
N LYS A 35 14.99 -11.32 2.86
CA LYS A 35 16.32 -11.18 2.24
C LYS A 35 17.13 -12.48 2.32
N LYS A 36 17.16 -13.13 3.48
CA LYS A 36 17.83 -14.43 3.64
C LYS A 36 17.24 -15.51 2.72
N ALA A 37 15.91 -15.57 2.61
CA ALA A 37 15.23 -16.52 1.73
C ALA A 37 15.59 -16.30 0.26
N LEU A 38 15.56 -15.05 -0.22
CA LEU A 38 15.93 -14.70 -1.58
C LEU A 38 17.40 -15.00 -1.87
N LEU A 39 18.32 -14.64 -0.96
CA LEU A 39 19.75 -14.95 -1.09
C LEU A 39 20.01 -16.48 -1.13
N ALA A 40 19.19 -17.27 -0.43
CA ALA A 40 19.23 -18.74 -0.47
C ALA A 40 18.58 -19.35 -1.73
N GLY A 41 18.13 -18.53 -2.70
CA GLY A 41 17.53 -19.00 -3.95
C GLY A 41 16.08 -19.46 -3.81
N LYS A 42 15.35 -19.02 -2.78
CA LYS A 42 13.95 -19.37 -2.55
C LYS A 42 13.02 -18.31 -3.11
N ASN A 43 11.92 -18.75 -3.76
CA ASN A 43 10.86 -17.83 -4.14
C ASN A 43 10.16 -17.29 -2.91
N VAL A 44 9.78 -16.00 -2.94
CA VAL A 44 9.10 -15.36 -1.81
C VAL A 44 7.80 -14.72 -2.27
N CYS A 45 6.75 -14.89 -1.45
CA CYS A 45 5.49 -14.17 -1.57
C CYS A 45 5.23 -13.40 -0.27
N THR A 46 4.86 -12.12 -0.36
CA THR A 46 4.57 -11.29 0.81
C THR A 46 3.31 -10.45 0.62
N SER A 47 2.59 -10.18 1.71
CA SER A 47 1.51 -9.18 1.80
C SER A 47 1.95 -7.89 2.49
N ASN A 48 3.21 -7.79 2.90
CA ASN A 48 3.74 -6.74 3.77
C ASN A 48 4.08 -5.48 2.99
N LYS A 49 3.11 -4.56 2.89
CA LYS A 49 3.30 -3.27 2.20
C LYS A 49 4.43 -2.41 2.77
N ALA A 50 4.65 -2.44 4.09
CA ALA A 50 5.72 -1.65 4.72
C ALA A 50 7.10 -2.14 4.30
N LEU A 51 7.28 -3.46 4.24
CA LEU A 51 8.49 -4.09 3.71
C LEU A 51 8.72 -3.72 2.24
N VAL A 52 7.68 -3.87 1.40
CA VAL A 52 7.80 -3.61 -0.05
C VAL A 52 8.04 -2.13 -0.34
N ALA A 53 7.34 -1.22 0.34
CA ALA A 53 7.55 0.21 0.17
C ALA A 53 8.98 0.66 0.54
N LYS A 54 9.58 0.05 1.57
CA LYS A 54 10.91 0.44 2.06
C LYS A 54 12.06 -0.28 1.37
N HIS A 55 11.93 -1.57 1.12
CA HIS A 55 13.01 -2.43 0.63
C HIS A 55 12.67 -3.17 -0.67
N GLY A 56 11.51 -2.88 -1.29
CA GLY A 56 11.04 -3.61 -2.47
C GLY A 56 12.04 -3.63 -3.60
N ARG A 57 12.70 -2.49 -3.88
CA ARG A 57 13.72 -2.39 -4.94
C ARG A 57 14.87 -3.36 -4.71
N GLU A 58 15.49 -3.32 -3.52
CA GLU A 58 16.60 -4.20 -3.20
C GLU A 58 16.21 -5.67 -3.29
N LEU A 59 15.01 -6.02 -2.75
CA LEU A 59 14.53 -7.40 -2.77
C LEU A 59 14.19 -7.88 -4.18
N MET A 60 13.67 -7.02 -5.05
CA MET A 60 13.46 -7.31 -6.48
C MET A 60 14.79 -7.50 -7.21
N ASP A 61 15.80 -6.67 -6.94
CA ASP A 61 17.12 -6.79 -7.56
C ASP A 61 17.77 -8.13 -7.18
N ILE A 62 17.70 -8.54 -5.90
CA ILE A 62 18.18 -9.86 -5.46
C ILE A 62 17.42 -11.00 -6.17
N ALA A 63 16.09 -10.90 -6.24
CA ALA A 63 15.28 -11.92 -6.91
C ALA A 63 15.62 -12.03 -8.39
N LYS A 64 15.82 -10.93 -9.09
CA LYS A 64 16.24 -10.86 -10.49
C LYS A 64 17.63 -11.48 -10.69
N GLU A 65 18.61 -11.13 -9.85
CA GLU A 65 19.96 -11.68 -9.89
C GLU A 65 19.96 -13.21 -9.71
N LYS A 66 19.13 -13.71 -8.80
CA LYS A 66 18.98 -15.15 -8.52
C LYS A 66 18.05 -15.90 -9.48
N SER A 67 17.40 -15.20 -10.43
CA SER A 67 16.39 -15.75 -11.33
C SER A 67 15.25 -16.48 -10.61
N ILE A 68 14.75 -15.89 -9.52
CA ILE A 68 13.64 -16.36 -8.69
C ILE A 68 12.56 -15.30 -8.58
N ASN A 69 11.40 -15.66 -8.01
CA ASN A 69 10.27 -14.75 -7.88
C ASN A 69 10.23 -14.10 -6.50
N PHE A 70 9.97 -12.78 -6.50
CA PHE A 70 9.52 -12.02 -5.35
C PHE A 70 8.14 -11.43 -5.68
N LEU A 71 7.09 -12.00 -5.10
CA LEU A 71 5.69 -11.68 -5.40
C LEU A 71 5.05 -10.96 -4.22
N PHE A 72 4.38 -9.82 -4.48
CA PHE A 72 3.81 -8.97 -3.43
C PHE A 72 2.44 -8.37 -3.82
N GLU A 73 1.64 -9.09 -4.62
CA GLU A 73 0.31 -8.65 -5.07
C GLU A 73 -0.57 -8.18 -3.90
N ALA A 74 -0.60 -8.92 -2.80
CA ALA A 74 -1.43 -8.61 -1.65
C ALA A 74 -0.94 -7.40 -0.82
N SER A 75 0.18 -6.78 -1.18
CA SER A 75 0.64 -5.53 -0.54
C SER A 75 -0.20 -4.31 -0.92
N CYS A 76 -0.85 -4.35 -2.10
CA CYS A 76 -1.75 -3.30 -2.58
C CYS A 76 -3.07 -3.91 -3.07
N GLY A 77 -4.19 -3.26 -2.76
CA GLY A 77 -5.50 -3.62 -3.29
C GLY A 77 -6.14 -4.90 -2.73
N GLY A 78 -5.51 -5.60 -1.79
CA GLY A 78 -6.01 -6.85 -1.23
C GLY A 78 -6.20 -7.92 -2.30
N GLY A 79 -7.45 -8.28 -2.62
CA GLY A 79 -7.80 -9.25 -3.66
C GLY A 79 -7.87 -8.67 -5.09
N ILE A 80 -7.63 -7.37 -5.27
CA ILE A 80 -7.62 -6.72 -6.59
C ILE A 80 -6.23 -6.90 -7.22
N PRO A 81 -6.10 -7.55 -8.40
CA PRO A 81 -4.80 -7.91 -8.99
C PRO A 81 -4.16 -6.73 -9.74
N ILE A 82 -3.88 -5.62 -9.07
CA ILE A 82 -3.37 -4.40 -9.70
C ILE A 82 -1.88 -4.50 -10.06
N ILE A 83 -1.05 -5.06 -9.18
CA ILE A 83 0.39 -5.20 -9.43
C ILE A 83 0.65 -6.11 -10.62
N ARG A 84 -0.08 -7.24 -10.69
CA ARG A 84 0.02 -8.15 -11.82
C ARG A 84 -0.41 -7.51 -13.14
N VAL A 85 -1.44 -6.67 -13.11
CA VAL A 85 -1.90 -5.95 -14.32
C VAL A 85 -0.81 -4.99 -14.80
N ILE A 86 -0.23 -4.19 -13.91
CA ILE A 86 0.87 -3.27 -14.27
C ILE A 86 2.05 -4.08 -14.86
N ASN A 87 2.50 -5.12 -14.18
CA ASN A 87 3.71 -5.85 -14.55
C ASN A 87 3.56 -6.81 -15.73
N SER A 88 2.34 -7.20 -16.11
CA SER A 88 2.13 -8.24 -17.13
C SER A 88 1.27 -7.78 -18.29
N SER A 89 0.28 -6.93 -18.04
CA SER A 89 -0.69 -6.52 -19.06
C SER A 89 -0.36 -5.15 -19.66
N LEU A 90 0.25 -4.26 -18.89
CA LEU A 90 0.55 -2.89 -19.30
C LEU A 90 2.05 -2.64 -19.58
N THR A 91 2.85 -3.69 -19.64
CA THR A 91 4.31 -3.57 -19.87
C THR A 91 4.71 -2.95 -21.21
N GLY A 92 3.80 -2.90 -22.16
CA GLY A 92 4.04 -2.27 -23.48
C GLY A 92 3.48 -0.85 -23.58
N ASP A 93 2.79 -0.37 -22.54
CA ASP A 93 2.11 0.92 -22.53
C ASP A 93 2.91 1.95 -21.71
N GLU A 94 2.78 3.22 -22.08
CA GLU A 94 3.20 4.33 -21.24
C GLU A 94 2.06 4.71 -20.31
N ILE A 95 2.30 4.73 -19.01
CA ILE A 95 1.31 5.07 -17.99
C ILE A 95 1.41 6.56 -17.68
N ASP A 96 0.38 7.32 -18.02
CA ASP A 96 0.32 8.75 -17.75
C ASP A 96 -0.07 9.04 -16.30
N GLU A 97 -1.02 8.26 -15.77
CA GLU A 97 -1.58 8.50 -14.43
C GLU A 97 -1.92 7.21 -13.69
N VAL A 98 -1.68 7.22 -12.38
CA VAL A 98 -2.18 6.22 -11.43
C VAL A 98 -2.96 6.95 -10.35
N THR A 99 -4.29 6.83 -10.38
CA THR A 99 -5.16 7.47 -9.38
C THR A 99 -6.13 6.47 -8.80
N GLY A 100 -6.29 6.49 -7.47
CA GLY A 100 -7.21 5.57 -6.83
C GLY A 100 -7.46 5.80 -5.34
N ILE A 101 -8.56 5.19 -4.88
CA ILE A 101 -8.89 5.07 -3.46
C ILE A 101 -8.13 3.85 -2.94
N LEU A 102 -7.05 4.10 -2.18
CA LEU A 102 -6.13 3.04 -1.74
C LEU A 102 -6.37 2.58 -0.30
N ASN A 103 -7.30 3.23 0.43
CA ASN A 103 -7.60 2.90 1.81
C ASN A 103 -9.12 2.76 2.04
N GLY A 104 -9.55 1.59 2.53
CA GLY A 104 -10.95 1.26 2.75
C GLY A 104 -11.55 1.99 3.95
N THR A 105 -10.79 2.16 5.03
CA THR A 105 -11.23 2.82 6.27
C THR A 105 -11.62 4.27 6.03
N THR A 106 -10.72 5.03 5.40
CA THR A 106 -10.98 6.45 5.06
C THR A 106 -12.10 6.60 4.04
N ASN A 107 -12.21 5.68 3.07
CA ASN A 107 -13.32 5.70 2.13
C ASN A 107 -14.66 5.46 2.81
N TYR A 108 -14.72 4.51 3.75
CA TYR A 108 -15.92 4.27 4.57
C TYR A 108 -16.27 5.52 5.39
N MET A 109 -15.28 6.13 6.06
CA MET A 109 -15.51 7.31 6.88
C MET A 109 -16.04 8.48 6.07
N LEU A 110 -15.41 8.85 4.97
CA LEU A 110 -15.85 9.94 4.10
C LEU A 110 -17.22 9.66 3.46
N TYR A 111 -17.53 8.41 3.13
CA TYR A 111 -18.86 8.02 2.67
C TYR A 111 -19.93 8.29 3.74
N LYS A 112 -19.72 7.87 4.97
CA LYS A 112 -20.65 8.09 6.10
C LYS A 112 -20.83 9.58 6.39
N MET A 113 -19.74 10.35 6.46
CA MET A 113 -19.79 11.80 6.64
C MET A 113 -20.61 12.47 5.53
N SER A 114 -20.46 12.01 4.27
CA SER A 114 -21.18 12.58 3.12
C SER A 114 -22.66 12.20 3.07
N THR A 115 -23.02 10.96 3.42
CA THR A 115 -24.40 10.46 3.29
C THR A 115 -25.26 10.71 4.51
N GLU A 116 -24.69 10.64 5.72
CA GLU A 116 -25.40 10.75 6.99
C GLU A 116 -25.14 12.08 7.71
N GLY A 117 -24.21 12.91 7.21
CA GLY A 117 -23.86 14.19 7.82
C GLY A 117 -23.17 14.07 9.18
N CYS A 118 -22.57 12.92 9.48
CA CYS A 118 -21.90 12.66 10.73
C CYS A 118 -20.55 13.38 10.80
N GLU A 119 -20.16 13.79 12.01
CA GLU A 119 -18.82 14.33 12.26
C GLU A 119 -17.76 13.24 12.30
N PHE A 120 -16.51 13.60 11.96
CA PHE A 120 -15.36 12.71 11.88
C PHE A 120 -15.21 11.78 13.08
N ASP A 121 -15.22 12.33 14.31
CA ASP A 121 -15.01 11.55 15.55
C ASP A 121 -16.10 10.49 15.77
N THR A 122 -17.32 10.80 15.37
CA THR A 122 -18.45 9.86 15.48
C THR A 122 -18.27 8.69 14.54
N VAL A 123 -17.91 8.98 13.30
CA VAL A 123 -17.69 7.94 12.28
C VAL A 123 -16.45 7.10 12.59
N LEU A 124 -15.39 7.71 13.11
CA LEU A 124 -14.19 6.99 13.53
C LEU A 124 -14.50 5.95 14.62
N LYS A 125 -15.25 6.35 15.65
CA LYS A 125 -15.68 5.42 16.71
C LYS A 125 -16.53 4.28 16.17
N GLU A 126 -17.42 4.56 15.23
CA GLU A 126 -18.24 3.53 14.57
C GLU A 126 -17.34 2.58 13.74
N ALA A 127 -16.38 3.12 12.99
CA ALA A 127 -15.44 2.31 12.22
C ALA A 127 -14.61 1.37 13.11
N GLN A 128 -14.16 1.86 14.27
CA GLN A 128 -13.46 1.06 15.27
C GLN A 128 -14.35 -0.04 15.86
N GLN A 129 -15.59 0.27 16.22
CA GLN A 129 -16.55 -0.72 16.75
C GLN A 129 -16.86 -1.83 15.74
N LYS A 130 -16.89 -1.49 14.45
CA LYS A 130 -17.12 -2.46 13.36
C LYS A 130 -15.85 -3.21 12.93
N GLY A 131 -14.70 -2.88 13.48
CA GLY A 131 -13.41 -3.49 13.13
C GLY A 131 -12.85 -3.02 11.79
N TYR A 132 -13.33 -1.91 11.24
CA TYR A 132 -12.79 -1.29 10.03
C TYR A 132 -11.58 -0.40 10.31
N ALA A 133 -11.49 0.16 11.51
CA ALA A 133 -10.34 0.89 12.00
C ALA A 133 -9.77 0.21 13.25
N GLU A 134 -8.46 0.19 13.37
CA GLU A 134 -7.77 -0.28 14.57
C GLU A 134 -7.88 0.73 15.72
N ALA A 135 -7.41 0.33 16.91
CA ALA A 135 -7.38 1.23 18.08
C ALA A 135 -6.51 2.46 17.83
N ASP A 136 -5.38 2.30 17.11
CA ASP A 136 -4.60 3.39 16.56
C ASP A 136 -4.87 3.50 15.06
N PRO A 137 -5.74 4.42 14.63
CA PRO A 137 -6.13 4.58 13.23
C PRO A 137 -5.18 5.51 12.44
N THR A 138 -4.10 6.00 13.05
CA THR A 138 -3.23 7.05 12.49
C THR A 138 -2.75 6.74 11.08
N ALA A 139 -2.33 5.49 10.84
CA ALA A 139 -1.85 5.10 9.52
C ALA A 139 -2.91 5.24 8.42
N ASP A 140 -4.18 5.04 8.77
CA ASP A 140 -5.31 5.20 7.84
C ASP A 140 -5.69 6.68 7.69
N VAL A 141 -6.04 7.34 8.82
CA VAL A 141 -6.66 8.67 8.78
C VAL A 141 -5.69 9.78 8.38
N GLU A 142 -4.39 9.62 8.62
CA GLU A 142 -3.34 10.54 8.17
C GLU A 142 -2.81 10.19 6.76
N GLY A 143 -3.32 9.13 6.12
CA GLY A 143 -3.01 8.77 4.75
C GLY A 143 -1.73 7.95 4.55
N TYR A 144 -1.02 7.56 5.59
CA TYR A 144 0.26 6.84 5.48
C TYR A 144 0.12 5.45 4.86
N ASP A 145 -1.02 4.77 5.07
CA ASP A 145 -1.31 3.49 4.41
C ASP A 145 -1.45 3.69 2.89
N ALA A 146 -2.21 4.70 2.47
CA ALA A 146 -2.37 5.05 1.05
C ALA A 146 -1.05 5.50 0.43
N CYS A 147 -0.21 6.24 1.19
CA CYS A 147 1.10 6.71 0.77
C CYS A 147 2.04 5.55 0.42
N ARG A 148 2.15 4.54 1.29
CA ARG A 148 2.96 3.35 0.99
C ARG A 148 2.47 2.61 -0.26
N LYS A 149 1.15 2.54 -0.45
CA LYS A 149 0.56 1.87 -1.62
C LYS A 149 0.81 2.64 -2.91
N ILE A 150 0.62 3.96 -2.92
CA ILE A 150 0.90 4.75 -4.13
C ILE A 150 2.40 4.74 -4.46
N ALA A 151 3.28 4.75 -3.47
CA ALA A 151 4.72 4.61 -3.67
C ALA A 151 5.08 3.30 -4.41
N ILE A 152 4.48 2.18 -4.00
CA ILE A 152 4.67 0.88 -4.64
C ILE A 152 4.13 0.91 -6.08
N LEU A 153 2.89 1.37 -6.27
CA LEU A 153 2.25 1.40 -7.59
C LEU A 153 2.98 2.33 -8.57
N SER A 154 3.38 3.52 -8.10
CA SER A 154 4.16 4.47 -8.92
C SER A 154 5.53 3.90 -9.28
N SER A 155 6.18 3.22 -8.32
CA SER A 155 7.50 2.61 -8.58
C SER A 155 7.43 1.54 -9.67
N LEU A 156 6.34 0.81 -9.73
CA LEU A 156 6.11 -0.20 -10.77
C LEU A 156 5.69 0.44 -12.11
N ALA A 157 4.76 1.40 -12.06
CA ALA A 157 4.19 2.04 -13.26
C ALA A 157 5.23 2.85 -14.05
N TYR A 158 6.14 3.52 -13.33
CA TYR A 158 7.16 4.39 -13.94
C TYR A 158 8.58 3.82 -13.93
N GLU A 159 8.73 2.55 -13.54
CA GLU A 159 10.01 1.84 -13.44
C GLU A 159 11.09 2.61 -12.65
N ARG A 160 10.65 3.43 -11.68
CA ARG A 160 11.48 4.31 -10.87
C ARG A 160 11.11 4.17 -9.39
N TYR A 161 12.11 4.10 -8.50
CA TYR A 161 11.87 4.06 -7.06
C TYR A 161 11.37 5.41 -6.54
N PHE A 162 10.25 5.37 -5.82
CA PHE A 162 9.70 6.48 -5.05
C PHE A 162 9.76 6.14 -3.56
N ASP A 163 10.51 6.94 -2.80
CA ASP A 163 10.51 6.81 -1.35
C ASP A 163 9.22 7.39 -0.80
N PHE A 164 8.47 6.58 -0.06
CA PHE A 164 7.22 7.05 0.55
C PHE A 164 7.42 8.15 1.59
N GLU A 165 8.63 8.31 2.14
CA GLU A 165 8.98 9.39 3.07
C GLU A 165 9.06 10.76 2.38
N ASP A 166 9.30 10.79 1.07
CA ASP A 166 9.36 12.01 0.26
C ASP A 166 8.01 12.40 -0.38
N ILE A 167 6.99 11.52 -0.27
CA ILE A 167 5.68 11.74 -0.89
C ILE A 167 4.84 12.68 -0.03
N TYR A 168 4.32 13.77 -0.63
CA TYR A 168 3.35 14.62 0.03
C TYR A 168 2.13 13.83 0.46
N THR A 169 1.81 13.89 1.75
CA THR A 169 0.70 13.13 2.31
C THR A 169 -0.14 14.00 3.24
N GLU A 170 -1.42 14.13 2.90
CA GLU A 170 -2.43 14.78 3.74
C GLU A 170 -3.59 13.80 3.98
N GLY A 171 -3.93 13.59 5.26
CA GLY A 171 -5.03 12.72 5.67
C GLY A 171 -6.39 13.39 5.65
N ILE A 172 -7.37 12.74 6.28
CA ILE A 172 -8.76 13.20 6.33
C ILE A 172 -9.14 13.85 7.67
N THR A 173 -8.24 13.93 8.62
CA THR A 173 -8.50 14.42 9.98
C THR A 173 -8.96 15.88 10.03
N LYS A 174 -8.63 16.68 9.02
CA LYS A 174 -9.03 18.08 8.90
C LYS A 174 -10.32 18.30 8.13
N ILE A 175 -10.88 17.25 7.52
CA ILE A 175 -12.12 17.35 6.73
C ILE A 175 -13.31 17.48 7.68
N SER A 176 -14.01 18.60 7.56
CA SER A 176 -15.19 18.90 8.35
C SER A 176 -16.49 18.59 7.61
N SER A 177 -17.60 18.51 8.36
CA SER A 177 -18.96 18.43 7.78
C SER A 177 -19.28 19.61 6.86
N ARG A 178 -18.67 20.78 7.10
CA ARG A 178 -18.82 21.96 6.23
C ARG A 178 -18.14 21.76 4.87
N ASP A 179 -16.95 21.19 4.84
CA ASP A 179 -16.24 20.89 3.59
C ASP A 179 -17.03 19.87 2.75
N ILE A 180 -17.59 18.87 3.42
CA ILE A 180 -18.48 17.89 2.77
C ILE A 180 -19.73 18.56 2.20
N ALA A 181 -20.34 19.51 2.93
CA ALA A 181 -21.51 20.24 2.45
C ALA A 181 -21.18 21.09 1.21
N TYR A 182 -20.04 21.80 1.22
CA TYR A 182 -19.60 22.56 0.05
C TYR A 182 -19.31 21.67 -1.16
N ALA A 183 -18.61 20.56 -0.98
CA ALA A 183 -18.38 19.60 -2.08
C ALA A 183 -19.71 19.15 -2.71
N LYS A 184 -20.71 18.86 -1.88
CA LYS A 184 -22.04 18.45 -2.34
C LYS A 184 -22.77 19.56 -3.11
N GLU A 185 -22.63 20.83 -2.71
CA GLU A 185 -23.19 21.97 -3.46
C GLU A 185 -22.59 22.09 -4.87
N PHE A 186 -21.30 21.74 -5.02
CA PHE A 186 -20.63 21.65 -6.32
C PHE A 186 -20.91 20.35 -7.09
N GLY A 187 -21.76 19.46 -6.57
CA GLY A 187 -22.07 18.16 -7.18
C GLY A 187 -20.97 17.13 -7.04
N ASN A 188 -20.04 17.34 -6.12
CA ASN A 188 -18.88 16.48 -5.88
C ASN A 188 -18.97 15.72 -4.55
N VAL A 189 -18.05 14.76 -4.39
CA VAL A 189 -17.79 14.07 -3.11
C VAL A 189 -16.30 14.12 -2.81
N ILE A 190 -15.95 14.19 -1.52
CA ILE A 190 -14.55 14.16 -1.11
C ILE A 190 -14.10 12.71 -0.96
N LYS A 191 -12.92 12.37 -1.54
CA LYS A 191 -12.24 11.09 -1.39
C LYS A 191 -10.77 11.31 -1.07
N LEU A 192 -10.19 10.42 -0.26
CA LEU A 192 -8.74 10.36 -0.09
C LEU A 192 -8.17 9.58 -1.26
N LEU A 193 -7.41 10.23 -2.12
CA LEU A 193 -6.81 9.63 -3.30
C LEU A 193 -5.29 9.53 -3.16
N GLY A 194 -4.73 8.40 -3.57
CA GLY A 194 -3.34 8.31 -3.97
C GLY A 194 -3.26 8.65 -5.46
N VAL A 195 -2.39 9.58 -5.79
CA VAL A 195 -2.23 10.10 -7.17
C VAL A 195 -0.77 10.04 -7.56
N ALA A 196 -0.51 9.58 -8.76
CA ALA A 196 0.80 9.72 -9.41
C ALA A 196 0.56 10.13 -10.85
N HIS A 197 1.18 11.22 -11.28
CA HIS A 197 0.95 11.81 -12.59
C HIS A 197 2.29 12.14 -13.27
N ASN A 198 2.44 11.67 -14.50
CA ASN A 198 3.58 11.99 -15.34
C ASN A 198 3.33 13.34 -16.04
N THR A 199 4.13 14.35 -15.71
CA THR A 199 4.03 15.70 -16.23
C THR A 199 5.25 16.06 -17.06
N GLU A 200 5.20 17.18 -17.78
CA GLU A 200 6.36 17.71 -18.52
C GLU A 200 7.57 18.02 -17.60
N ASP A 201 7.31 18.36 -16.33
CA ASP A 201 8.33 18.69 -15.33
C ASP A 201 8.82 17.47 -14.54
N GLY A 202 8.19 16.32 -14.70
CA GLY A 202 8.52 15.08 -14.00
C GLY A 202 7.29 14.36 -13.44
N ILE A 203 7.55 13.39 -12.55
CA ILE A 203 6.47 12.58 -11.97
C ILE A 203 6.09 13.18 -10.61
N GLU A 204 4.85 13.60 -10.49
CA GLU A 204 4.24 14.07 -9.24
C GLU A 204 3.54 12.91 -8.54
N VAL A 205 3.83 12.70 -7.25
CA VAL A 205 3.20 11.66 -6.44
C VAL A 205 2.69 12.27 -5.14
N GLY A 206 1.45 11.95 -4.76
CA GLY A 206 0.86 12.48 -3.53
C GLY A 206 -0.33 11.66 -3.02
N VAL A 207 -0.69 11.93 -1.76
CA VAL A 207 -1.93 11.44 -1.13
C VAL A 207 -2.61 12.61 -0.46
N TYR A 208 -3.82 12.90 -0.88
CA TYR A 208 -4.58 14.02 -0.33
C TYR A 208 -6.08 13.89 -0.64
N PRO A 209 -6.94 14.56 0.15
CA PRO A 209 -8.37 14.65 -0.12
C PRO A 209 -8.63 15.44 -1.41
N MET A 210 -9.45 14.88 -2.28
CA MET A 210 -9.88 15.50 -3.55
C MET A 210 -11.40 15.47 -3.68
N MET A 211 -11.94 16.42 -4.48
CA MET A 211 -13.36 16.49 -4.85
C MET A 211 -13.62 15.91 -6.23
#